data_cf0448ba6dee24e91c414650fc5a8bda
#
_entry.id   cf0448ba6dee24e91c414650fc5a8bda
#
_cell.length_a   1.000
_cell.length_b   1.000
_cell.length_c   1.000
_cell.angle_alpha   90.00
_cell.angle_beta   90.00
_cell.angle_gamma   90.00
#
_symmetry.space_group_name_H-M   'P 1'
#
loop_
_entity.id
_entity.type
_entity.pdbx_description
1 polymer ?
#
loop_
_entity_poly.entity_id
_entity_poly.type
_entity_poly.pdbx_seq_one_letter_code
_entity_poly.pdbx_strand_id
1 'polypeptide(L)'
;MLCGAETFIKMTYPTPSRQHFPDDFIWGVATSSFQIEGAHLADGKGPSVWDTFCEVKGKIADGSNGHVACEHYQRWPEDVQLIADLGVNAYRFSMSWPRVQPDGQGAWNEAGFAFYDRLIDALSARGIALHLTLNHWDLPQALQDQGGWANRETCAHFTRYATEVARRFGSRLASICTHNEPWVIAILGYEQGIFAPGIQSRTQAMQAVHHLLLSHGMACQAMRGLGLTTPMGIVLNLSPIYPASQSPEDLAKAKLDDGLILRLYMDALYRGSYPQDVISHLAEDAPQVQAGDMATIAQPLDFLGVNYYTRNFSSSGNPWDVASTGNQVTDMGWEVYPQGLTELLCRLHQDYQPKLLLVTENGAAFKDEYKDGV
;
A
#
# COMPACT_ATOMS: atom_id res chain seq x y z
N MET A 1 38.95 9.88 28.45
CA MET A 1 38.04 9.30 29.47
C MET A 1 36.90 8.63 28.72
N LEU A 2 36.71 7.40 29.06
CA LEU A 2 35.95 6.34 28.32
C LEU A 2 34.52 6.74 27.98
N CYS A 3 34.21 6.73 26.69
CA CYS A 3 32.85 6.69 26.18
C CYS A 3 32.30 5.31 26.46
N GLY A 4 31.32 5.17 27.35
CA GLY A 4 30.71 3.93 27.73
C GLY A 4 30.00 3.30 26.53
N ALA A 5 30.32 2.06 26.22
CA ALA A 5 29.54 1.22 25.34
C ALA A 5 28.15 1.05 25.98
N GLU A 6 27.13 1.65 25.36
CA GLU A 6 25.74 1.35 25.73
C GLU A 6 25.51 -0.14 25.43
N THR A 7 25.39 -0.89 26.49
CA THR A 7 25.03 -2.30 26.47
C THR A 7 23.60 -2.37 25.96
N PHE A 8 23.42 -2.76 24.71
CA PHE A 8 22.09 -3.09 24.17
C PHE A 8 21.51 -4.21 25.02
N ILE A 9 20.63 -3.87 25.94
CA ILE A 9 19.85 -4.85 26.68
C ILE A 9 18.95 -5.53 25.65
N LYS A 10 19.22 -6.80 25.37
CA LYS A 10 18.35 -7.67 24.58
C LYS A 10 17.03 -7.78 25.37
N MET A 11 16.08 -6.90 25.06
CA MET A 11 14.76 -6.94 25.69
C MET A 11 14.06 -8.24 25.22
N THR A 12 13.94 -9.20 26.09
CA THR A 12 13.06 -10.36 25.90
C THR A 12 11.64 -9.90 26.15
N TYR A 13 10.88 -9.64 25.08
CA TYR A 13 9.45 -9.38 25.23
C TYR A 13 8.74 -10.68 25.61
N PRO A 14 7.80 -10.65 26.56
CA PRO A 14 6.93 -11.79 26.78
C PRO A 14 6.17 -12.09 25.48
N THR A 15 6.01 -13.34 25.15
CA THR A 15 5.19 -13.74 24.00
C THR A 15 3.82 -13.11 24.14
N PRO A 16 3.38 -12.24 23.23
CA PRO A 16 2.07 -11.62 23.34
C PRO A 16 1.00 -12.70 23.25
N SER A 17 0.00 -12.63 24.12
CA SER A 17 -1.19 -13.47 24.08
C SER A 17 -2.40 -12.61 23.69
N ARG A 18 -3.45 -13.24 23.18
CA ARG A 18 -4.70 -12.56 22.83
C ARG A 18 -5.29 -11.74 23.99
N GLN A 19 -5.01 -12.13 25.22
CA GLN A 19 -5.44 -11.41 26.44
C GLN A 19 -4.83 -10.02 26.63
N HIS A 20 -3.76 -9.68 25.90
CA HIS A 20 -3.14 -8.35 25.94
C HIS A 20 -3.80 -7.34 25.00
N PHE A 21 -4.80 -7.77 24.22
CA PHE A 21 -5.51 -6.93 23.27
C PHE A 21 -6.97 -6.78 23.68
N PRO A 22 -7.63 -5.66 23.34
CA PRO A 22 -9.07 -5.51 23.56
C PRO A 22 -9.87 -6.65 22.92
N ASP A 23 -11.04 -6.97 23.48
CA ASP A 23 -11.90 -8.05 22.97
C ASP A 23 -12.39 -7.78 21.53
N ASP A 24 -12.52 -6.51 21.16
CA ASP A 24 -12.92 -6.04 19.83
C ASP A 24 -11.73 -5.83 18.87
N PHE A 25 -10.53 -6.28 19.23
CA PHE A 25 -9.36 -6.15 18.37
C PHE A 25 -9.53 -6.93 17.08
N ILE A 26 -9.24 -6.25 15.94
CA ILE A 26 -9.39 -6.84 14.61
C ILE A 26 -8.14 -7.67 14.28
N TRP A 27 -8.32 -8.97 14.15
CA TRP A 27 -7.31 -9.90 13.66
C TRP A 27 -7.61 -10.26 12.22
N GLY A 28 -6.70 -9.97 11.29
CA GLY A 28 -6.94 -10.18 9.88
C GLY A 28 -5.73 -10.69 9.12
N VAL A 29 -6.00 -11.12 7.91
CA VAL A 29 -5.01 -11.43 6.88
C VAL A 29 -5.27 -10.58 5.65
N ALA A 30 -4.24 -10.36 4.82
CA ALA A 30 -4.32 -9.51 3.64
C ALA A 30 -3.75 -10.20 2.41
N THR A 31 -4.38 -9.94 1.26
CA THR A 31 -3.89 -10.34 -0.06
C THR A 31 -4.07 -9.21 -1.07
N SER A 32 -3.45 -9.34 -2.25
CA SER A 32 -3.72 -8.45 -3.38
C SER A 32 -4.09 -9.25 -4.64
N SER A 33 -4.94 -8.67 -5.46
CA SER A 33 -5.53 -9.31 -6.65
C SER A 33 -4.46 -9.86 -7.60
N PHE A 34 -3.48 -9.04 -7.99
CA PHE A 34 -2.44 -9.48 -8.92
C PHE A 34 -1.59 -10.64 -8.38
N GLN A 35 -1.34 -10.65 -7.07
CA GLN A 35 -0.47 -11.65 -6.44
C GLN A 35 -1.14 -13.03 -6.30
N ILE A 36 -2.48 -13.09 -6.23
CA ILE A 36 -3.15 -14.37 -5.93
C ILE A 36 -4.16 -14.84 -6.98
N GLU A 37 -4.82 -13.93 -7.72
CA GLU A 37 -5.96 -14.30 -8.56
C GLU A 37 -5.60 -15.22 -9.72
N GLY A 38 -4.52 -14.93 -10.44
CA GLY A 38 -4.24 -15.58 -11.72
C GLY A 38 -5.33 -15.29 -12.75
N ALA A 39 -5.61 -16.25 -13.61
CA ALA A 39 -6.70 -16.16 -14.61
C ALA A 39 -6.66 -14.84 -15.40
N HIS A 40 -5.45 -14.45 -15.87
CA HIS A 40 -5.13 -13.11 -16.38
C HIS A 40 -5.91 -12.72 -17.65
N LEU A 41 -6.46 -13.69 -18.40
CA LEU A 41 -7.28 -13.45 -19.59
C LEU A 41 -8.72 -13.97 -19.44
N ALA A 42 -9.08 -14.52 -18.26
CA ALA A 42 -10.38 -15.14 -18.09
C ALA A 42 -11.50 -14.09 -18.00
N ASP A 43 -12.66 -14.46 -18.56
CA ASP A 43 -13.92 -13.71 -18.42
C ASP A 43 -13.80 -12.22 -18.78
N GLY A 44 -12.98 -11.90 -19.78
CA GLY A 44 -12.85 -10.54 -20.30
C GLY A 44 -11.98 -9.60 -19.46
N LYS A 45 -11.14 -10.12 -18.53
CA LYS A 45 -10.14 -9.29 -17.84
C LYS A 45 -9.18 -8.66 -18.85
N GLY A 46 -8.95 -7.36 -18.73
CA GLY A 46 -7.91 -6.66 -19.46
C GLY A 46 -6.51 -6.80 -18.81
N PRO A 47 -5.44 -6.49 -19.54
CA PRO A 47 -4.10 -6.47 -18.98
C PRO A 47 -3.92 -5.31 -17.99
N SER A 48 -3.19 -5.58 -16.91
CA SER A 48 -2.66 -4.55 -16.01
C SER A 48 -1.24 -4.16 -16.39
N VAL A 49 -0.75 -3.07 -15.79
CA VAL A 49 0.67 -2.66 -15.90
C VAL A 49 1.63 -3.77 -15.44
N TRP A 50 1.23 -4.60 -14.47
CA TRP A 50 2.03 -5.72 -14.01
C TRP A 50 2.03 -6.89 -14.98
N ASP A 51 0.91 -7.19 -15.63
CA ASP A 51 0.88 -8.20 -16.70
C ASP A 51 1.91 -7.85 -17.80
N THR A 52 1.93 -6.60 -18.25
CA THR A 52 2.88 -6.11 -19.25
C THR A 52 4.32 -6.07 -18.74
N PHE A 53 4.53 -5.62 -17.50
CA PHE A 53 5.87 -5.49 -16.92
C PHE A 53 6.57 -6.84 -16.77
N CYS A 54 5.83 -7.89 -16.37
CA CYS A 54 6.37 -9.24 -16.21
C CYS A 54 6.84 -9.87 -17.54
N GLU A 55 6.29 -9.43 -18.68
CA GLU A 55 6.70 -9.89 -20.00
C GLU A 55 8.03 -9.25 -20.46
N VAL A 56 8.49 -8.19 -19.81
CA VAL A 56 9.75 -7.53 -20.17
C VAL A 56 10.92 -8.32 -19.59
N LYS A 57 11.72 -8.92 -20.47
CA LYS A 57 12.87 -9.75 -20.08
C LYS A 57 13.80 -9.04 -19.09
N GLY A 58 14.07 -9.68 -17.97
CA GLY A 58 14.98 -9.22 -16.92
C GLY A 58 14.36 -8.25 -15.91
N LYS A 59 13.07 -7.95 -16.02
CA LYS A 59 12.36 -7.14 -15.01
C LYS A 59 11.99 -7.96 -13.77
N ILE A 60 11.66 -9.24 -13.96
CA ILE A 60 11.42 -10.18 -12.85
C ILE A 60 12.62 -11.14 -12.76
N ALA A 61 13.20 -11.26 -11.57
CA ALA A 61 14.49 -11.95 -11.37
C ALA A 61 14.49 -13.41 -11.84
N ASP A 62 13.39 -14.13 -11.57
CA ASP A 62 13.20 -15.53 -11.95
C ASP A 62 12.31 -15.71 -13.20
N GLY A 63 11.84 -14.60 -13.80
CA GLY A 63 10.94 -14.62 -14.96
C GLY A 63 9.50 -15.04 -14.63
N SER A 64 9.12 -15.11 -13.36
CA SER A 64 7.74 -15.41 -12.95
C SER A 64 6.77 -14.29 -13.33
N ASN A 65 5.47 -14.62 -13.40
CA ASN A 65 4.41 -13.66 -13.70
C ASN A 65 3.13 -14.00 -12.93
N GLY A 66 2.12 -13.14 -13.03
CA GLY A 66 0.84 -13.30 -12.35
C GLY A 66 -0.21 -14.14 -13.10
N HIS A 67 0.15 -14.85 -14.20
CA HIS A 67 -0.83 -15.50 -15.05
C HIS A 67 -1.60 -16.63 -14.36
N VAL A 68 -0.91 -17.39 -13.53
CA VAL A 68 -1.45 -18.48 -12.72
C VAL A 68 -1.59 -18.05 -11.26
N ALA A 69 -0.52 -17.47 -10.68
CA ALA A 69 -0.44 -17.03 -9.28
C ALA A 69 -0.86 -18.16 -8.32
N CYS A 70 -1.78 -17.89 -7.39
CA CYS A 70 -2.35 -18.89 -6.47
C CYS A 70 -3.69 -19.48 -7.00
N GLU A 71 -4.09 -19.17 -8.23
CA GLU A 71 -5.36 -19.58 -8.84
C GLU A 71 -6.60 -19.15 -8.04
N HIS A 72 -6.50 -18.09 -7.25
CA HIS A 72 -7.59 -17.65 -6.38
C HIS A 72 -8.90 -17.41 -7.16
N TYR A 73 -8.82 -16.96 -8.41
CA TYR A 73 -10.00 -16.74 -9.25
C TYR A 73 -10.83 -18.02 -9.44
N GLN A 74 -10.19 -19.20 -9.49
CA GLN A 74 -10.85 -20.49 -9.59
C GLN A 74 -11.06 -21.13 -8.21
N ARG A 75 -10.07 -21.00 -7.32
CA ARG A 75 -10.01 -21.69 -6.03
C ARG A 75 -10.55 -20.88 -4.85
N TRP A 76 -11.19 -19.74 -5.11
CA TRP A 76 -11.72 -18.87 -4.05
C TRP A 76 -12.58 -19.60 -3.00
N PRO A 77 -13.36 -20.69 -3.29
CA PRO A 77 -14.10 -21.36 -2.22
C PRO A 77 -13.19 -22.07 -1.21
N GLU A 78 -12.06 -22.63 -1.68
CA GLU A 78 -11.04 -23.26 -0.83
C GLU A 78 -10.34 -22.18 0.02
N ASP A 79 -9.95 -21.07 -0.61
CA ASP A 79 -9.27 -19.97 0.07
C ASP A 79 -10.17 -19.31 1.11
N VAL A 80 -11.45 -19.14 0.84
CA VAL A 80 -12.44 -18.67 1.82
C VAL A 80 -12.51 -19.63 3.03
N GLN A 81 -12.42 -20.94 2.81
CA GLN A 81 -12.37 -21.91 3.88
C GLN A 81 -11.07 -21.81 4.69
N LEU A 82 -9.92 -21.66 4.01
CA LEU A 82 -8.62 -21.45 4.67
C LEU A 82 -8.63 -20.20 5.57
N ILE A 83 -9.18 -19.08 5.07
CA ILE A 83 -9.30 -17.84 5.87
C ILE A 83 -10.16 -18.07 7.12
N ALA A 84 -11.27 -18.79 6.99
CA ALA A 84 -12.12 -19.12 8.12
C ALA A 84 -11.43 -20.04 9.13
N ASP A 85 -10.67 -21.04 8.66
CA ASP A 85 -9.95 -21.99 9.50
C ASP A 85 -8.79 -21.35 10.28
N LEU A 86 -8.22 -20.25 9.77
CA LEU A 86 -7.24 -19.44 10.50
C LEU A 86 -7.82 -18.78 11.76
N GLY A 87 -9.14 -18.69 11.89
CA GLY A 87 -9.81 -18.09 13.04
C GLY A 87 -9.66 -16.57 13.12
N VAL A 88 -9.36 -15.92 12.01
CA VAL A 88 -9.34 -14.45 11.88
C VAL A 88 -10.75 -13.90 11.74
N ASN A 89 -10.96 -12.64 12.16
CA ASN A 89 -12.26 -11.99 12.06
C ASN A 89 -12.34 -10.92 10.95
N ALA A 90 -11.24 -10.73 10.21
CA ALA A 90 -11.17 -9.78 9.10
C ALA A 90 -10.31 -10.30 7.95
N TYR A 91 -10.67 -9.89 6.75
CA TYR A 91 -9.90 -10.13 5.54
C TYR A 91 -9.79 -8.85 4.71
N ARG A 92 -8.55 -8.46 4.42
CA ARG A 92 -8.26 -7.37 3.49
C ARG A 92 -7.90 -7.96 2.13
N PHE A 93 -8.56 -7.51 1.08
CA PHE A 93 -8.26 -7.92 -0.30
C PHE A 93 -8.34 -6.73 -1.24
N SER A 94 -7.72 -6.83 -2.40
CA SER A 94 -7.87 -5.80 -3.44
C SER A 94 -8.75 -6.29 -4.58
N MET A 95 -9.39 -5.33 -5.26
CA MET A 95 -10.14 -5.58 -6.48
C MET A 95 -9.27 -5.27 -7.68
N SER A 96 -9.15 -6.21 -8.61
CA SER A 96 -8.45 -5.98 -9.87
C SER A 96 -9.27 -5.05 -10.75
N TRP A 97 -8.82 -3.79 -10.89
CA TRP A 97 -9.50 -2.82 -11.75
C TRP A 97 -9.65 -3.34 -13.19
N PRO A 98 -8.60 -3.89 -13.86
CA PRO A 98 -8.77 -4.41 -15.21
C PRO A 98 -9.66 -5.67 -15.31
N ARG A 99 -10.02 -6.33 -14.19
CA ARG A 99 -11.00 -7.41 -14.19
C ARG A 99 -12.43 -6.89 -14.26
N VAL A 100 -12.72 -5.77 -13.59
CA VAL A 100 -14.08 -5.19 -13.54
C VAL A 100 -14.30 -4.10 -14.58
N GLN A 101 -13.21 -3.52 -15.12
CA GLN A 101 -13.22 -2.54 -16.20
C GLN A 101 -11.94 -2.69 -17.04
N PRO A 102 -11.95 -3.49 -18.09
CA PRO A 102 -10.75 -3.98 -18.78
C PRO A 102 -9.78 -2.91 -19.30
N ASP A 103 -10.31 -1.80 -19.79
CA ASP A 103 -9.54 -0.64 -20.27
C ASP A 103 -9.46 0.54 -19.28
N GLY A 104 -10.09 0.40 -18.11
CA GLY A 104 -10.12 1.41 -17.06
C GLY A 104 -11.06 2.61 -17.34
N GLN A 105 -11.70 2.70 -18.50
CA GLN A 105 -12.54 3.84 -18.89
C GLN A 105 -13.82 3.46 -19.64
N GLY A 106 -13.86 2.31 -20.29
CA GLY A 106 -14.96 1.84 -21.10
C GLY A 106 -16.10 1.18 -20.31
N ALA A 107 -16.63 0.11 -20.89
CA ALA A 107 -17.72 -0.67 -20.30
C ALA A 107 -17.27 -1.46 -19.07
N TRP A 108 -18.23 -1.69 -18.18
CA TRP A 108 -18.03 -2.58 -17.03
C TRP A 108 -18.03 -4.03 -17.46
N ASN A 109 -17.19 -4.84 -16.83
CA ASN A 109 -17.18 -6.29 -17.00
C ASN A 109 -17.99 -6.96 -15.89
N GLU A 110 -19.23 -7.33 -16.20
CA GLU A 110 -20.15 -7.92 -15.23
C GLU A 110 -19.67 -9.30 -14.73
N ALA A 111 -18.93 -10.06 -15.53
CA ALA A 111 -18.34 -11.33 -15.08
C ALA A 111 -17.28 -11.10 -13.99
N GLY A 112 -16.48 -10.05 -14.13
CA GLY A 112 -15.53 -9.63 -13.10
C GLY A 112 -16.22 -9.21 -11.80
N PHE A 113 -17.28 -8.41 -11.88
CA PHE A 113 -18.07 -8.04 -10.72
C PHE A 113 -18.74 -9.24 -10.05
N ALA A 114 -19.28 -10.17 -10.83
CA ALA A 114 -19.92 -11.38 -10.30
C ALA A 114 -18.93 -12.29 -9.53
N PHE A 115 -17.65 -12.29 -9.87
CA PHE A 115 -16.62 -12.97 -9.09
C PHE A 115 -16.51 -12.37 -7.67
N TYR A 116 -16.32 -11.06 -7.59
CA TYR A 116 -16.21 -10.38 -6.28
C TYR A 116 -17.50 -10.44 -5.48
N ASP A 117 -18.66 -10.44 -6.12
CA ASP A 117 -19.97 -10.60 -5.48
C ASP A 117 -20.05 -11.93 -4.72
N ARG A 118 -19.70 -13.05 -5.41
CA ARG A 118 -19.65 -14.38 -4.77
C ARG A 118 -18.62 -14.45 -3.65
N LEU A 119 -17.43 -13.86 -3.82
CA LEU A 119 -16.39 -13.83 -2.81
C LEU A 119 -16.84 -13.10 -1.55
N ILE A 120 -17.43 -11.91 -1.72
CA ILE A 120 -17.96 -11.07 -0.64
C ILE A 120 -19.07 -11.80 0.11
N ASP A 121 -20.01 -12.43 -0.59
CA ASP A 121 -21.10 -13.21 0.02
C ASP A 121 -20.56 -14.38 0.87
N ALA A 122 -19.63 -15.13 0.33
CA ALA A 122 -19.08 -16.30 1.00
C ALA A 122 -18.28 -15.96 2.26
N LEU A 123 -17.52 -14.87 2.24
CA LEU A 123 -16.77 -14.38 3.40
C LEU A 123 -17.71 -13.80 4.45
N SER A 124 -18.69 -12.99 4.03
CA SER A 124 -19.71 -12.41 4.93
C SER A 124 -20.54 -13.48 5.61
N ALA A 125 -20.90 -14.56 4.92
CA ALA A 125 -21.62 -15.70 5.50
C ALA A 125 -20.84 -16.42 6.61
N ARG A 126 -19.51 -16.22 6.67
CA ARG A 126 -18.62 -16.73 7.74
C ARG A 126 -18.35 -15.71 8.84
N GLY A 127 -18.97 -14.54 8.78
CA GLY A 127 -18.80 -13.47 9.76
C GLY A 127 -17.45 -12.75 9.68
N ILE A 128 -16.77 -12.84 8.52
CA ILE A 128 -15.48 -12.18 8.27
C ILE A 128 -15.73 -10.74 7.82
N ALA A 129 -15.18 -9.77 8.53
CA ALA A 129 -15.22 -8.36 8.15
C ALA A 129 -14.36 -8.10 6.92
N LEU A 130 -14.89 -7.36 5.94
CA LEU A 130 -14.28 -7.20 4.62
C LEU A 130 -13.69 -5.80 4.45
N HIS A 131 -12.38 -5.73 4.24
CA HIS A 131 -11.64 -4.51 4.01
C HIS A 131 -11.16 -4.48 2.55
N LEU A 132 -11.81 -3.67 1.70
CA LEU A 132 -11.50 -3.62 0.28
C LEU A 132 -10.47 -2.55 -0.03
N THR A 133 -9.44 -2.91 -0.82
CA THR A 133 -8.50 -2.00 -1.46
C THR A 133 -8.85 -1.84 -2.93
N LEU A 134 -9.07 -0.60 -3.40
CA LEU A 134 -9.48 -0.32 -4.77
C LEU A 134 -8.32 -0.39 -5.78
N ASN A 135 -7.14 0.04 -5.39
CA ASN A 135 -5.94 0.00 -6.23
C ASN A 135 -4.76 -0.56 -5.44
N HIS A 136 -4.31 -1.74 -5.83
CA HIS A 136 -3.11 -2.39 -5.30
C HIS A 136 -2.14 -2.66 -6.45
N TRP A 137 -1.78 -1.55 -7.15
CA TRP A 137 -0.75 -1.41 -8.17
C TRP A 137 -1.13 -1.91 -9.59
N ASP A 138 -2.27 -2.53 -9.75
CA ASP A 138 -2.72 -3.15 -11.02
C ASP A 138 -3.57 -2.21 -11.89
N LEU A 139 -3.01 -1.02 -12.19
CA LEU A 139 -3.62 -0.07 -13.13
C LEU A 139 -3.86 -0.75 -14.49
N PRO A 140 -5.05 -0.58 -15.13
CA PRO A 140 -5.26 -1.03 -16.49
C PRO A 140 -4.19 -0.52 -17.47
N GLN A 141 -3.59 -1.39 -18.27
CA GLN A 141 -2.53 -1.04 -19.20
C GLN A 141 -2.96 0.07 -20.17
N ALA A 142 -4.21 0.05 -20.62
CA ALA A 142 -4.74 1.06 -21.53
C ALA A 142 -4.72 2.48 -20.93
N LEU A 143 -4.83 2.64 -19.61
CA LEU A 143 -4.63 3.93 -18.95
C LEU A 143 -3.14 4.29 -18.86
N GLN A 144 -2.27 3.30 -18.65
CA GLN A 144 -0.83 3.53 -18.65
C GLN A 144 -0.32 3.99 -20.03
N ASP A 145 -0.87 3.45 -21.12
CA ASP A 145 -0.55 3.84 -22.50
C ASP A 145 -0.93 5.31 -22.77
N GLN A 146 -1.79 5.89 -21.96
CA GLN A 146 -2.18 7.30 -21.98
C GLN A 146 -1.42 8.15 -20.94
N GLY A 147 -0.37 7.61 -20.31
CA GLY A 147 0.48 8.29 -19.32
C GLY A 147 0.26 7.85 -17.87
N GLY A 148 -0.69 6.96 -17.60
CA GLY A 148 -0.91 6.35 -16.29
C GLY A 148 -1.13 7.38 -15.17
N TRP A 149 -0.50 7.16 -14.02
CA TRP A 149 -0.63 8.08 -12.88
C TRP A 149 0.07 9.44 -13.10
N ALA A 150 0.96 9.57 -14.07
CA ALA A 150 1.50 10.87 -14.46
C ALA A 150 0.49 11.73 -15.25
N ASN A 151 -0.56 11.12 -15.80
CA ASN A 151 -1.66 11.80 -16.46
C ASN A 151 -2.81 12.10 -15.49
N ARG A 152 -3.21 13.37 -15.40
CA ARG A 152 -4.28 13.82 -14.50
C ARG A 152 -5.64 13.18 -14.78
N GLU A 153 -5.94 12.84 -16.03
CA GLU A 153 -7.21 12.20 -16.43
C GLU A 153 -7.42 10.85 -15.72
N THR A 154 -6.34 10.17 -15.35
CA THR A 154 -6.42 8.92 -14.58
C THR A 154 -7.14 9.11 -13.24
N CYS A 155 -7.07 10.31 -12.64
CA CYS A 155 -7.81 10.62 -11.42
C CYS A 155 -9.32 10.53 -11.62
N ALA A 156 -9.83 11.04 -12.77
CA ALA A 156 -11.26 10.97 -13.09
C ALA A 156 -11.70 9.53 -13.37
N HIS A 157 -10.88 8.76 -14.10
CA HIS A 157 -11.16 7.33 -14.36
C HIS A 157 -11.19 6.52 -13.07
N PHE A 158 -10.23 6.74 -12.18
CA PHE A 158 -10.21 6.09 -10.86
C PHE A 158 -11.43 6.47 -10.01
N THR A 159 -11.80 7.74 -10.03
CA THR A 159 -12.98 8.21 -9.29
C THR A 159 -14.26 7.53 -9.79
N ARG A 160 -14.43 7.39 -11.11
CA ARG A 160 -15.54 6.66 -11.70
C ARG A 160 -15.56 5.19 -11.28
N TYR A 161 -14.41 4.52 -11.33
CA TYR A 161 -14.25 3.13 -10.89
C TYR A 161 -14.59 2.98 -9.40
N ALA A 162 -13.99 3.79 -8.54
CA ALA A 162 -14.24 3.78 -7.10
C ALA A 162 -15.73 3.97 -6.76
N THR A 163 -16.38 4.91 -7.45
CA THR A 163 -17.81 5.20 -7.28
C THR A 163 -18.67 4.00 -7.65
N GLU A 164 -18.38 3.33 -8.76
CA GLU A 164 -19.14 2.15 -9.19
C GLU A 164 -18.95 0.97 -8.23
N VAL A 165 -17.73 0.71 -7.80
CA VAL A 165 -17.44 -0.34 -6.79
C VAL A 165 -18.17 -0.04 -5.49
N ALA A 166 -18.12 1.20 -5.02
CA ALA A 166 -18.80 1.62 -3.80
C ALA A 166 -20.32 1.51 -3.90
N ARG A 167 -20.89 1.83 -5.07
CA ARG A 167 -22.32 1.68 -5.33
C ARG A 167 -22.78 0.22 -5.27
N ARG A 168 -21.96 -0.71 -5.76
CA ARG A 168 -22.28 -2.15 -5.79
C ARG A 168 -22.04 -2.84 -4.44
N PHE A 169 -20.96 -2.51 -3.78
CA PHE A 169 -20.47 -3.29 -2.63
C PHE A 169 -20.34 -2.50 -1.33
N GLY A 170 -20.36 -1.17 -1.39
CA GLY A 170 -19.99 -0.32 -0.25
C GLY A 170 -20.69 -0.69 1.05
N SER A 171 -22.01 -0.90 1.04
CA SER A 171 -22.77 -1.25 2.24
C SER A 171 -22.48 -2.63 2.85
N ARG A 172 -21.74 -3.48 2.12
CA ARG A 172 -21.35 -4.85 2.56
C ARG A 172 -19.91 -4.90 3.10
N LEU A 173 -19.19 -3.78 3.02
CA LEU A 173 -17.77 -3.68 3.38
C LEU A 173 -17.60 -3.03 4.75
N ALA A 174 -16.64 -3.52 5.52
CA ALA A 174 -16.23 -2.93 6.78
C ALA A 174 -15.40 -1.65 6.55
N SER A 175 -14.65 -1.58 5.45
CA SER A 175 -13.96 -0.35 5.02
C SER A 175 -13.58 -0.40 3.55
N ILE A 176 -13.31 0.79 2.97
CA ILE A 176 -12.78 0.96 1.63
C ILE A 176 -11.47 1.75 1.71
N CYS A 177 -10.39 1.15 1.22
CA CYS A 177 -9.11 1.79 0.99
C CYS A 177 -8.99 2.19 -0.48
N THR A 178 -8.61 3.42 -0.78
CA THR A 178 -8.45 3.88 -2.16
C THR A 178 -7.20 3.31 -2.81
N HIS A 179 -6.04 3.58 -2.22
CA HIS A 179 -4.74 3.14 -2.73
C HIS A 179 -3.95 2.40 -1.67
N ASN A 180 -3.26 1.34 -2.10
CA ASN A 180 -2.17 0.75 -1.36
C ASN A 180 -0.86 1.38 -1.80
N GLU A 181 -0.14 1.97 -0.85
CA GLU A 181 1.25 2.39 -0.98
C GLU A 181 1.54 3.29 -2.21
N PRO A 182 0.99 4.49 -2.29
CA PRO A 182 1.29 5.42 -3.37
C PRO A 182 2.79 5.65 -3.62
N TRP A 183 3.61 5.57 -2.56
CA TRP A 183 5.07 5.66 -2.65
C TRP A 183 5.66 4.54 -3.53
N VAL A 184 5.21 3.31 -3.34
CA VAL A 184 5.70 2.17 -4.13
C VAL A 184 5.36 2.36 -5.60
N ILE A 185 4.13 2.73 -5.91
CA ILE A 185 3.71 3.00 -7.29
C ILE A 185 4.59 4.08 -7.91
N ALA A 186 4.72 5.22 -7.25
CA ALA A 186 5.40 6.38 -7.80
C ALA A 186 6.94 6.21 -7.82
N ILE A 187 7.54 5.81 -6.71
CA ILE A 187 9.00 5.78 -6.61
C ILE A 187 9.58 4.52 -7.27
N LEU A 188 9.08 3.33 -6.94
CA LEU A 188 9.63 2.11 -7.52
C LEU A 188 9.19 1.94 -8.98
N GLY A 189 7.98 2.41 -9.33
CA GLY A 189 7.42 2.28 -10.68
C GLY A 189 7.80 3.39 -11.64
N TYR A 190 7.78 4.66 -11.21
CA TYR A 190 7.99 5.81 -12.09
C TYR A 190 9.36 6.48 -11.94
N GLU A 191 10.01 6.46 -10.76
CA GLU A 191 11.34 7.04 -10.59
C GLU A 191 12.44 6.01 -10.86
N GLN A 192 12.37 4.86 -10.19
CA GLN A 192 13.41 3.84 -10.28
C GLN A 192 13.20 2.84 -11.44
N GLY A 193 11.97 2.61 -11.84
CA GLY A 193 11.60 1.69 -12.91
C GLY A 193 11.88 0.22 -12.64
N ILE A 194 12.00 -0.14 -11.34
CA ILE A 194 12.21 -1.51 -10.90
C ILE A 194 10.89 -2.26 -10.64
N PHE A 195 9.78 -1.53 -10.58
CA PHE A 195 8.39 -2.03 -10.54
C PHE A 195 7.63 -1.54 -11.76
N ALA A 196 6.43 -2.13 -11.98
CA ALA A 196 5.53 -1.64 -13.01
C ALA A 196 5.12 -0.16 -12.72
N PRO A 197 5.04 0.68 -13.75
CA PRO A 197 5.14 0.42 -15.18
C PRO A 197 6.58 0.43 -15.75
N GLY A 198 7.61 0.60 -14.94
CA GLY A 198 9.01 0.53 -15.38
C GLY A 198 9.58 1.83 -15.94
N ILE A 199 9.00 2.97 -15.59
CA ILE A 199 9.45 4.32 -16.00
C ILE A 199 10.63 4.74 -15.13
N GLN A 200 11.51 5.58 -15.69
CA GLN A 200 12.66 6.15 -14.99
C GLN A 200 12.64 7.68 -15.16
N SER A 201 11.76 8.34 -14.43
CA SER A 201 11.59 9.79 -14.48
C SER A 201 11.10 10.32 -13.14
N ARG A 202 11.94 11.09 -12.44
CA ARG A 202 11.61 11.71 -11.16
C ARG A 202 10.45 12.69 -11.28
N THR A 203 10.43 13.48 -12.34
CA THR A 203 9.34 14.44 -12.61
C THR A 203 8.00 13.72 -12.75
N GLN A 204 7.95 12.62 -13.53
CA GLN A 204 6.71 11.83 -13.65
C GLN A 204 6.34 11.13 -12.35
N ALA A 205 7.31 10.67 -11.57
CA ALA A 205 7.08 10.05 -10.27
C ALA A 205 6.43 11.02 -9.28
N MET A 206 6.96 12.25 -9.19
CA MET A 206 6.39 13.26 -8.28
C MET A 206 5.00 13.70 -8.74
N GLN A 207 4.76 13.77 -10.05
CA GLN A 207 3.43 14.02 -10.58
C GLN A 207 2.48 12.85 -10.28
N ALA A 208 2.94 11.60 -10.36
CA ALA A 208 2.18 10.42 -9.98
C ALA A 208 1.84 10.40 -8.48
N VAL A 209 2.76 10.81 -7.59
CA VAL A 209 2.46 11.01 -6.16
C VAL A 209 1.26 11.95 -6.00
N HIS A 210 1.31 13.12 -6.66
CA HIS A 210 0.24 14.11 -6.57
C HIS A 210 -1.09 13.57 -7.08
N HIS A 211 -1.10 12.91 -8.24
CA HIS A 211 -2.34 12.39 -8.84
C HIS A 211 -2.92 11.19 -8.06
N LEU A 212 -2.09 10.35 -7.46
CA LEU A 212 -2.55 9.28 -6.56
C LEU A 212 -3.28 9.88 -5.34
N LEU A 213 -2.68 10.89 -4.70
CA LEU A 213 -3.30 11.58 -3.57
C LEU A 213 -4.55 12.36 -3.99
N LEU A 214 -4.52 13.04 -5.15
CA LEU A 214 -5.67 13.74 -5.69
C LEU A 214 -6.83 12.78 -6.00
N SER A 215 -6.54 11.67 -6.67
CA SER A 215 -7.55 10.66 -7.00
C SER A 215 -8.14 10.01 -5.75
N HIS A 216 -7.34 9.84 -4.68
CA HIS A 216 -7.86 9.45 -3.37
C HIS A 216 -8.94 10.42 -2.87
N GLY A 217 -8.63 11.71 -2.82
CA GLY A 217 -9.56 12.73 -2.35
C GLY A 217 -10.83 12.82 -3.20
N MET A 218 -10.68 12.81 -4.53
CA MET A 218 -11.80 12.81 -5.48
C MET A 218 -12.70 11.58 -5.29
N ALA A 219 -12.11 10.39 -5.15
CA ALA A 219 -12.84 9.15 -4.93
C ALA A 219 -13.61 9.18 -3.60
N CYS A 220 -12.98 9.64 -2.51
CA CYS A 220 -13.64 9.79 -1.21
C CYS A 220 -14.84 10.75 -1.29
N GLN A 221 -14.71 11.89 -1.96
CA GLN A 221 -15.82 12.83 -2.17
C GLN A 221 -16.97 12.18 -2.94
N ALA A 222 -16.66 11.51 -4.05
CA ALA A 222 -17.66 10.87 -4.91
C ALA A 222 -18.39 9.72 -4.19
N MET A 223 -17.67 8.86 -3.48
CA MET A 223 -18.26 7.76 -2.71
C MET A 223 -19.14 8.25 -1.55
N ARG A 224 -18.71 9.30 -0.83
CA ARG A 224 -19.55 9.95 0.20
C ARG A 224 -20.80 10.59 -0.40
N GLY A 225 -20.70 11.11 -1.61
CA GLY A 225 -21.85 11.64 -2.36
C GLY A 225 -22.94 10.60 -2.64
N LEU A 226 -22.64 9.30 -2.56
CA LEU A 226 -23.64 8.22 -2.62
C LEU A 226 -24.41 8.02 -1.29
N GLY A 227 -24.06 8.75 -0.24
CA GLY A 227 -24.66 8.57 1.09
C GLY A 227 -24.12 7.36 1.87
N LEU A 228 -22.99 6.80 1.45
CA LEU A 228 -22.37 5.66 2.14
C LEU A 228 -21.75 6.09 3.48
N THR A 229 -21.96 5.25 4.50
CA THR A 229 -21.38 5.40 5.83
C THR A 229 -20.15 4.51 6.05
N THR A 230 -19.83 3.67 5.08
CA THR A 230 -18.66 2.79 5.12
C THR A 230 -17.38 3.60 5.30
N PRO A 231 -16.55 3.30 6.29
CA PRO A 231 -15.28 3.98 6.55
C PRO A 231 -14.37 3.97 5.33
N MET A 232 -13.76 5.13 5.03
CA MET A 232 -12.87 5.32 3.88
C MET A 232 -11.50 5.83 4.32
N GLY A 233 -10.45 5.27 3.73
CA GLY A 233 -9.07 5.63 4.04
C GLY A 233 -8.11 5.37 2.90
N ILE A 234 -6.83 5.49 3.21
CA ILE A 234 -5.70 5.19 2.34
C ILE A 234 -4.68 4.38 3.13
N VAL A 235 -3.90 3.54 2.45
CA VAL A 235 -2.83 2.75 3.07
C VAL A 235 -1.48 3.25 2.62
N LEU A 236 -0.61 3.55 3.57
CA LEU A 236 0.75 4.02 3.33
C LEU A 236 1.78 3.00 3.85
N ASN A 237 2.82 2.77 3.07
CA ASN A 237 4.02 2.06 3.52
C ASN A 237 4.92 3.06 4.23
N LEU A 238 5.07 2.89 5.53
CA LEU A 238 5.79 3.83 6.38
C LEU A 238 6.88 3.12 7.17
N SER A 239 8.02 3.79 7.29
CA SER A 239 9.16 3.30 8.07
C SER A 239 9.75 4.43 8.89
N PRO A 240 10.13 4.20 10.15
CA PRO A 240 10.96 5.13 10.88
C PRO A 240 12.31 5.30 10.17
N ILE A 241 12.75 6.54 10.05
CA ILE A 241 14.05 6.89 9.45
C ILE A 241 14.98 7.37 10.54
N TYR A 242 16.13 6.73 10.67
CA TYR A 242 17.18 7.10 11.62
C TYR A 242 18.40 7.66 10.89
N PRO A 243 19.09 8.65 11.44
CA PRO A 243 20.40 9.04 10.94
C PRO A 243 21.42 7.92 11.25
N ALA A 244 22.32 7.65 10.32
CA ALA A 244 23.38 6.69 10.51
C ALA A 244 24.40 7.12 11.58
N SER A 245 24.53 8.43 11.81
CA SER A 245 25.34 9.03 12.88
C SER A 245 24.70 10.32 13.38
N GLN A 246 25.33 10.94 14.41
CA GLN A 246 24.92 12.25 14.91
C GLN A 246 25.59 13.40 14.14
N SER A 247 26.20 13.15 12.97
CA SER A 247 26.73 14.23 12.13
C SER A 247 25.61 15.13 11.62
N PRO A 248 25.86 16.43 11.43
CA PRO A 248 24.87 17.34 10.85
C PRO A 248 24.38 16.89 9.48
N GLU A 249 25.25 16.26 8.68
CA GLU A 249 24.95 15.76 7.34
C GLU A 249 23.99 14.57 7.39
N ASP A 250 24.21 13.59 8.26
CA ASP A 250 23.33 12.42 8.42
C ASP A 250 21.98 12.82 9.01
N LEU A 251 21.96 13.75 9.97
CA LEU A 251 20.74 14.32 10.54
C LEU A 251 19.90 15.03 9.46
N ALA A 252 20.55 15.85 8.63
CA ALA A 252 19.89 16.57 7.56
C ALA A 252 19.32 15.60 6.51
N LYS A 253 20.11 14.57 6.16
CA LYS A 253 19.66 13.54 5.20
C LYS A 253 18.48 12.74 5.77
N ALA A 254 18.54 12.31 7.02
CA ALA A 254 17.44 11.56 7.64
C ALA A 254 16.15 12.38 7.68
N LYS A 255 16.23 13.69 7.97
CA LYS A 255 15.08 14.59 7.90
C LYS A 255 14.50 14.68 6.49
N LEU A 256 15.35 14.73 5.46
CA LEU A 256 14.90 14.79 4.09
C LEU A 256 14.27 13.47 3.64
N ASP A 257 14.90 12.34 3.93
CA ASP A 257 14.39 11.01 3.59
C ASP A 257 13.05 10.74 4.29
N ASP A 258 12.91 11.12 5.57
CA ASP A 258 11.64 11.13 6.28
C ASP A 258 10.60 12.02 5.58
N GLY A 259 11.06 13.17 5.06
CA GLY A 259 10.24 14.05 4.25
C GLY A 259 9.67 13.37 3.01
N LEU A 260 10.51 12.66 2.27
CA LEU A 260 10.14 12.01 1.00
C LEU A 260 9.29 10.74 1.20
N ILE A 261 9.49 10.00 2.29
CA ILE A 261 8.80 8.73 2.54
C ILE A 261 7.51 8.92 3.35
N LEU A 262 7.52 9.80 4.35
CA LEU A 262 6.41 9.98 5.28
C LEU A 262 5.71 11.33 5.12
N ARG A 263 6.44 12.45 5.32
CA ARG A 263 5.80 13.77 5.41
C ARG A 263 5.17 14.24 4.09
N LEU A 264 5.72 13.87 2.95
CA LEU A 264 5.17 14.22 1.63
C LEU A 264 3.71 13.73 1.49
N TYR A 265 3.40 12.56 2.02
CA TYR A 265 2.07 11.96 1.99
C TYR A 265 1.20 12.44 3.16
N MET A 266 1.74 12.38 4.37
CA MET A 266 0.99 12.68 5.58
C MET A 266 0.61 14.15 5.68
N ASP A 267 1.51 15.08 5.35
CA ASP A 267 1.19 16.52 5.38
C ASP A 267 0.16 16.87 4.30
N ALA A 268 0.24 16.25 3.12
CA ALA A 268 -0.78 16.45 2.09
C ALA A 268 -2.17 16.00 2.57
N LEU A 269 -2.26 14.82 3.17
CA LEU A 269 -3.53 14.22 3.62
C LEU A 269 -4.13 14.90 4.85
N TYR A 270 -3.29 15.31 5.82
CA TYR A 270 -3.75 15.80 7.12
C TYR A 270 -3.62 17.32 7.29
N ARG A 271 -2.71 17.98 6.56
CA ARG A 271 -2.44 19.43 6.66
C ARG A 271 -2.83 20.19 5.40
N GLY A 272 -3.17 19.49 4.31
CA GLY A 272 -3.54 20.11 3.05
C GLY A 272 -2.39 20.89 2.39
N SER A 273 -1.16 20.50 2.64
CA SER A 273 0.03 21.14 2.05
C SER A 273 1.19 20.15 1.96
N TYR A 274 2.06 20.33 1.00
CA TYR A 274 3.33 19.61 0.96
C TYR A 274 4.38 20.26 1.87
N PRO A 275 5.29 19.47 2.51
CA PRO A 275 6.35 20.01 3.33
C PRO A 275 7.34 20.85 2.49
N GLN A 276 7.55 22.11 2.89
CA GLN A 276 8.29 23.07 2.08
C GLN A 276 9.76 22.66 1.84
N ASP A 277 10.39 22.02 2.82
CA ASP A 277 11.77 21.52 2.70
C ASP A 277 11.88 20.44 1.61
N VAL A 278 10.88 19.57 1.49
CA VAL A 278 10.80 18.55 0.44
C VAL A 278 10.56 19.20 -0.92
N ILE A 279 9.61 20.13 -1.03
CA ILE A 279 9.33 20.83 -2.30
C ILE A 279 10.54 21.61 -2.77
N SER A 280 11.25 22.28 -1.86
CA SER A 280 12.48 23.00 -2.20
C SER A 280 13.59 22.07 -2.68
N HIS A 281 13.69 20.86 -2.11
CA HIS A 281 14.64 19.83 -2.55
C HIS A 281 14.30 19.25 -3.92
N LEU A 282 13.01 19.06 -4.20
CA LEU A 282 12.53 18.54 -5.50
C LEU A 282 12.75 19.56 -6.63
N ALA A 283 12.76 20.85 -6.33
CA ALA A 283 13.00 21.92 -7.28
C ALA A 283 12.10 21.80 -8.53
N GLU A 284 12.68 21.60 -9.72
CA GLU A 284 11.97 21.45 -10.98
C GLU A 284 11.15 20.16 -11.10
N ASP A 285 11.50 19.15 -10.30
CA ASP A 285 10.74 17.89 -10.23
C ASP A 285 9.51 17.97 -9.30
N ALA A 286 9.30 19.09 -8.60
CA ALA A 286 8.14 19.25 -7.73
C ALA A 286 6.83 19.09 -8.54
N PRO A 287 5.80 18.44 -7.97
CA PRO A 287 4.55 18.18 -8.67
C PRO A 287 3.83 19.49 -9.02
N GLN A 288 3.18 19.53 -10.18
CA GLN A 288 2.31 20.63 -10.56
C GLN A 288 0.98 20.53 -9.82
N VAL A 289 0.77 21.45 -8.88
CA VAL A 289 -0.44 21.54 -8.06
C VAL A 289 -1.36 22.61 -8.63
N GLN A 290 -2.61 22.25 -8.93
CA GLN A 290 -3.64 23.19 -9.37
C GLN A 290 -4.44 23.73 -8.20
N ALA A 291 -5.11 24.86 -8.41
CA ALA A 291 -5.99 25.45 -7.40
C ALA A 291 -7.08 24.45 -6.95
N GLY A 292 -7.20 24.23 -5.66
CA GLY A 292 -8.19 23.31 -5.06
C GLY A 292 -7.68 21.87 -4.86
N ASP A 293 -6.57 21.46 -5.47
CA ASP A 293 -6.06 20.09 -5.36
C ASP A 293 -5.78 19.69 -3.91
N MET A 294 -5.05 20.53 -3.17
CA MET A 294 -4.69 20.23 -1.79
C MET A 294 -5.91 20.11 -0.87
N ALA A 295 -6.94 20.93 -1.10
CA ALA A 295 -8.20 20.81 -0.35
C ALA A 295 -8.97 19.52 -0.71
N THR A 296 -8.85 19.05 -1.95
CA THR A 296 -9.40 17.76 -2.37
C THR A 296 -8.63 16.59 -1.77
N ILE A 297 -7.29 16.65 -1.75
CA ILE A 297 -6.43 15.63 -1.14
C ILE A 297 -6.73 15.50 0.36
N ALA A 298 -6.86 16.61 1.07
CA ALA A 298 -7.07 16.65 2.52
C ALA A 298 -8.52 16.35 2.95
N GLN A 299 -9.24 15.51 2.20
CA GLN A 299 -10.55 15.05 2.65
C GLN A 299 -10.44 14.27 3.96
N PRO A 300 -11.39 14.44 4.89
CA PRO A 300 -11.35 13.72 6.17
C PRO A 300 -11.22 12.21 5.95
N LEU A 301 -10.24 11.61 6.61
CA LEU A 301 -10.04 10.15 6.63
C LEU A 301 -10.79 9.54 7.81
N ASP A 302 -11.42 8.38 7.59
CA ASP A 302 -12.03 7.60 8.67
C ASP A 302 -11.00 6.68 9.31
N PHE A 303 -9.99 6.25 8.55
CA PHE A 303 -8.82 5.51 9.05
C PHE A 303 -7.57 5.82 8.21
N LEU A 304 -6.41 5.63 8.81
CA LEU A 304 -5.13 5.51 8.12
C LEU A 304 -4.66 4.06 8.22
N GLY A 305 -4.46 3.42 7.07
CA GLY A 305 -3.80 2.11 7.00
C GLY A 305 -2.29 2.28 7.00
N VAL A 306 -1.60 1.45 7.76
CA VAL A 306 -0.14 1.45 7.89
C VAL A 306 0.39 0.07 7.53
N ASN A 307 1.22 0.04 6.49
CA ASN A 307 2.05 -1.11 6.17
C ASN A 307 3.43 -0.87 6.76
N TYR A 308 3.88 -1.77 7.63
CA TYR A 308 5.19 -1.69 8.28
C TYR A 308 5.94 -3.01 8.16
N TYR A 309 7.18 -2.93 7.71
CA TYR A 309 8.05 -4.10 7.57
C TYR A 309 9.38 -3.97 8.29
N THR A 310 9.96 -2.77 8.28
CA THR A 310 11.28 -2.51 8.83
C THR A 310 11.50 -1.02 9.12
N ARG A 311 12.61 -0.68 9.72
CA ARG A 311 13.13 0.69 9.79
C ARG A 311 14.18 0.94 8.73
N ASN A 312 14.52 2.21 8.50
CA ASN A 312 15.59 2.62 7.59
C ASN A 312 16.61 3.52 8.27
N PHE A 313 17.84 3.51 7.75
CA PHE A 313 18.89 4.42 8.16
C PHE A 313 19.34 5.28 6.99
N SER A 314 19.49 6.57 7.24
CA SER A 314 19.99 7.54 6.26
C SER A 314 21.44 7.90 6.57
N SER A 315 22.30 7.71 5.58
CA SER A 315 23.72 8.08 5.64
C SER A 315 24.05 9.06 4.51
N SER A 316 24.79 10.09 4.80
CA SER A 316 25.36 11.02 3.82
C SER A 316 26.62 10.45 3.13
N GLY A 317 27.20 9.41 3.72
CA GLY A 317 28.36 8.69 3.21
C GLY A 317 28.01 7.32 2.62
N ASN A 318 28.66 6.28 3.11
CA ASN A 318 28.39 4.91 2.65
C ASN A 318 26.99 4.45 3.07
N PRO A 319 26.33 3.59 2.27
CA PRO A 319 25.09 2.97 2.67
C PRO A 319 25.22 2.29 4.03
N TRP A 320 24.15 2.38 4.83
CA TRP A 320 24.09 1.70 6.12
C TRP A 320 24.13 0.18 5.91
N ASP A 321 25.02 -0.48 6.64
CA ASP A 321 25.08 -1.94 6.68
C ASP A 321 24.09 -2.46 7.74
N VAL A 322 22.98 -3.02 7.31
CA VAL A 322 21.95 -3.61 8.18
C VAL A 322 22.54 -4.74 9.04
N ALA A 323 23.51 -5.50 8.53
CA ALA A 323 24.17 -6.57 9.30
C ALA A 323 24.89 -6.03 10.55
N SER A 324 25.30 -4.76 10.53
CA SER A 324 25.96 -4.11 11.69
C SER A 324 25.05 -3.99 12.92
N THR A 325 23.73 -4.09 12.76
CA THR A 325 22.78 -4.04 13.88
C THR A 325 22.80 -5.29 14.76
N GLY A 326 23.25 -6.41 14.21
CA GLY A 326 23.22 -7.73 14.88
C GLY A 326 21.82 -8.32 15.04
N ASN A 327 20.79 -7.68 14.49
CA ASN A 327 19.43 -8.19 14.48
C ASN A 327 19.23 -9.20 13.33
N GLN A 328 18.15 -9.97 13.42
CA GLN A 328 17.74 -10.87 12.33
C GLN A 328 17.37 -10.05 11.09
N VAL A 329 17.74 -10.59 9.93
CA VAL A 329 17.45 -9.99 8.61
C VAL A 329 16.59 -10.98 7.83
N THR A 330 15.58 -10.47 7.13
CA THR A 330 14.71 -11.25 6.24
C THR A 330 15.41 -11.57 4.91
N ASP A 331 14.83 -12.44 4.09
CA ASP A 331 15.33 -12.74 2.74
C ASP A 331 15.29 -11.52 1.79
N MET A 332 14.50 -10.50 2.14
CA MET A 332 14.49 -9.19 1.46
C MET A 332 15.65 -8.28 1.90
N GLY A 333 16.49 -8.70 2.84
CA GLY A 333 17.54 -7.87 3.42
C GLY A 333 17.01 -6.84 4.44
N TRP A 334 15.79 -7.00 4.93
CA TRP A 334 15.17 -6.08 5.89
C TRP A 334 15.41 -6.53 7.33
N GLU A 335 15.78 -5.60 8.18
CA GLU A 335 15.96 -5.85 9.61
C GLU A 335 14.61 -6.18 10.28
N VAL A 336 14.59 -7.21 11.11
CA VAL A 336 13.44 -7.50 11.99
C VAL A 336 13.49 -6.55 13.18
N TYR A 337 12.65 -5.51 13.15
CA TYR A 337 12.66 -4.43 14.15
C TYR A 337 11.24 -4.11 14.67
N PRO A 338 10.69 -4.90 15.60
CA PRO A 338 9.31 -4.74 16.09
C PRO A 338 9.04 -3.38 16.76
N GLN A 339 10.03 -2.80 17.44
CA GLN A 339 9.92 -1.51 18.11
C GLN A 339 9.55 -0.38 17.14
N GLY A 340 10.03 -0.47 15.90
CA GLY A 340 9.75 0.54 14.88
C GLY A 340 8.26 0.69 14.58
N LEU A 341 7.47 -0.38 14.69
CA LEU A 341 6.02 -0.28 14.56
C LEU A 341 5.42 0.57 15.68
N THR A 342 5.83 0.32 16.92
CA THR A 342 5.35 1.09 18.07
C THR A 342 5.72 2.57 17.94
N GLU A 343 6.99 2.85 17.63
CA GLU A 343 7.50 4.22 17.45
C GLU A 343 6.75 4.95 16.33
N LEU A 344 6.54 4.27 15.19
CA LEU A 344 5.79 4.81 14.05
C LEU A 344 4.35 5.15 14.42
N LEU A 345 3.61 4.22 15.03
CA LEU A 345 2.21 4.42 15.40
C LEU A 345 2.06 5.55 16.44
N CYS A 346 2.94 5.60 17.44
CA CYS A 346 2.97 6.69 18.43
C CYS A 346 3.23 8.04 17.76
N ARG A 347 4.21 8.11 16.85
CA ARG A 347 4.52 9.33 16.10
C ARG A 347 3.33 9.79 15.24
N LEU A 348 2.73 8.88 14.48
CA LEU A 348 1.55 9.18 13.65
C LEU A 348 0.40 9.74 14.49
N HIS A 349 0.17 9.15 15.66
CA HIS A 349 -0.84 9.63 16.60
C HIS A 349 -0.51 11.02 17.13
N GLN A 350 0.75 11.29 17.51
CA GLN A 350 1.17 12.58 18.05
C GLN A 350 1.12 13.69 16.99
N ASP A 351 1.62 13.43 15.78
CA ASP A 351 1.82 14.44 14.76
C ASP A 351 0.57 14.74 13.92
N TYR A 352 -0.32 13.74 13.73
CA TYR A 352 -1.43 13.82 12.79
C TYR A 352 -2.81 13.47 13.36
N GLN A 353 -2.88 12.83 14.52
CA GLN A 353 -4.12 12.47 15.24
C GLN A 353 -5.17 11.77 14.34
N PRO A 354 -4.80 10.68 13.63
CA PRO A 354 -5.77 9.93 12.83
C PRO A 354 -6.90 9.40 13.71
N LYS A 355 -8.13 9.39 13.20
CA LYS A 355 -9.30 8.86 13.93
C LYS A 355 -9.14 7.39 14.29
N LEU A 356 -8.54 6.60 13.40
CA LEU A 356 -8.25 5.19 13.57
C LEU A 356 -6.97 4.85 12.82
N LEU A 357 -6.08 4.09 13.45
CA LEU A 357 -4.91 3.47 12.84
C LEU A 357 -5.19 1.98 12.64
N LEU A 358 -5.03 1.49 11.42
CA LEU A 358 -5.08 0.08 11.09
C LEU A 358 -3.70 -0.36 10.60
N VAL A 359 -3.08 -1.34 11.25
CA VAL A 359 -1.94 -2.04 10.65
C VAL A 359 -2.50 -2.96 9.58
N THR A 360 -2.32 -2.57 8.33
CA THR A 360 -2.93 -3.22 7.17
C THR A 360 -2.04 -4.26 6.53
N GLU A 361 -0.73 -4.17 6.77
CA GLU A 361 0.25 -5.19 6.42
C GLU A 361 1.41 -5.17 7.41
N ASN A 362 1.82 -6.36 7.84
CA ASN A 362 3.07 -6.63 8.53
C ASN A 362 3.43 -8.08 8.25
N GLY A 363 4.68 -8.34 7.92
CA GLY A 363 5.14 -9.68 7.58
C GLY A 363 6.63 -9.71 7.29
N ALA A 364 7.13 -10.90 7.02
CA ALA A 364 8.54 -11.13 6.71
C ALA A 364 8.69 -12.29 5.73
N ALA A 365 9.62 -12.16 4.78
CA ALA A 365 10.02 -13.24 3.91
C ALA A 365 11.22 -13.96 4.55
N PHE A 366 11.07 -15.25 4.82
CA PHE A 366 12.13 -16.13 5.25
C PHE A 366 12.23 -17.33 4.33
N LYS A 367 13.43 -17.92 4.26
CA LYS A 367 13.62 -19.16 3.53
C LYS A 367 12.71 -20.23 4.14
N ASP A 368 11.78 -20.68 3.32
CA ASP A 368 10.77 -21.67 3.69
C ASP A 368 11.07 -22.97 2.95
N GLU A 369 11.08 -24.09 3.68
CA GLU A 369 11.29 -25.41 3.11
C GLU A 369 10.10 -26.27 3.46
N TYR A 370 9.36 -26.73 2.45
CA TYR A 370 8.28 -27.69 2.64
C TYR A 370 8.86 -29.03 3.12
N LYS A 371 8.56 -29.40 4.37
CA LYS A 371 9.00 -30.66 4.99
C LYS A 371 7.81 -31.33 5.67
N ASP A 372 7.68 -32.63 5.47
CA ASP A 372 6.71 -33.50 6.17
C ASP A 372 5.24 -33.01 6.10
N GLY A 373 4.85 -32.32 5.02
CA GLY A 373 3.50 -31.81 4.82
C GLY A 373 3.22 -30.44 5.43
N VAL A 374 4.27 -29.78 5.91
CA VAL A 374 4.20 -28.43 6.49
C VAL A 374 5.21 -27.51 5.78
#